data_05ae23f07ba135be186373d1f8e57171
#
_entry.id   05ae23f07ba135be186373d1f8e57171
#
_cell.length_a   1.000
_cell.length_b   1.000
_cell.length_c   1.000
_cell.angle_alpha   90.00
_cell.angle_beta   90.00
_cell.angle_gamma   90.00
#
_symmetry.space_group_name_H-M   'P 1'
#
loop_
_entity.id
_entity.type
_entity.pdbx_description
1 polymer ?
#
loop_
_entity_poly.entity_id
_entity_poly.type
_entity_poly.pdbx_seq_one_letter_code
_entity_poly.pdbx_strand_id
1 'polypeptide(L)'
;MNKEEKKKRREKEKEHRKLMPKEQLSYLKRKKLTDAVWPVFRTLILAGLCFVILYPLLFMISCAFRERNDMNDPTVMWIPRHFTLDAIKETARAMDLGNTLVNTLFINIGCSFCQIISTAVTGYGFARFQFKGKKILFAVVILMILVPPQVILLPQYDLFKALGVINTAWTMYLPAMTANGIRAGIMKFIFRQFFRGLPKELEDAACLDGCGPFRTFLVIMIPNALSSFLTVFLFAVVWYWNDYYVCNAFFSSNRTLALTIKNIQPVLNAALFNDASLRVSAREYVVWTQAACLMSISPMLLMYVFLQKHFTEGIERSGLTG
;
A
#
# COMPACT_ATOMS: atom_id res chain seq x y z
N MET A 1 -38.13 29.65 8.79
CA MET A 1 -38.87 29.33 10.05
C MET A 1 -38.68 30.48 11.04
N ASN A 2 -39.77 31.23 11.30
CA ASN A 2 -39.76 32.49 12.06
C ASN A 2 -39.51 32.21 13.55
N LYS A 3 -38.94 33.19 14.29
CA LYS A 3 -38.61 33.04 15.73
C LYS A 3 -39.87 32.67 16.58
N GLU A 4 -41.04 33.14 16.20
CA GLU A 4 -42.30 32.80 16.86
C GLU A 4 -42.76 31.36 16.65
N GLU A 5 -42.56 30.78 15.46
CA GLU A 5 -42.88 29.38 15.20
C GLU A 5 -41.97 28.43 16.01
N LYS A 6 -40.66 28.77 16.15
CA LYS A 6 -39.75 28.04 17.05
C LYS A 6 -40.19 28.11 18.52
N LYS A 7 -40.73 29.22 18.97
CA LYS A 7 -41.20 29.39 20.35
C LYS A 7 -42.45 28.55 20.62
N LYS A 8 -43.46 28.63 19.75
CA LYS A 8 -44.71 27.83 19.84
C LYS A 8 -44.42 26.32 19.76
N ARG A 9 -43.45 25.88 18.94
CA ARG A 9 -43.06 24.48 18.85
C ARG A 9 -42.40 23.98 20.15
N ARG A 10 -41.54 24.80 20.77
CA ARG A 10 -40.90 24.49 22.06
C ARG A 10 -41.91 24.44 23.22
N GLU A 11 -42.95 25.27 23.21
CA GLU A 11 -44.01 25.24 24.20
C GLU A 11 -44.87 23.99 24.07
N LYS A 12 -45.30 23.63 22.86
CA LYS A 12 -46.01 22.37 22.60
C LYS A 12 -45.20 21.12 22.97
N GLU A 13 -43.90 21.12 22.71
CA GLU A 13 -43.03 20.03 23.13
C GLU A 13 -42.87 19.93 24.66
N LYS A 14 -42.89 21.05 25.36
CA LYS A 14 -42.87 21.08 26.84
C LYS A 14 -44.17 20.56 27.43
N GLU A 15 -45.33 20.93 26.87
CA GLU A 15 -46.64 20.41 27.30
C GLU A 15 -46.76 18.90 27.03
N HIS A 16 -46.37 18.46 25.86
CA HIS A 16 -46.41 17.04 25.51
C HIS A 16 -45.53 16.20 26.45
N ARG A 17 -44.37 16.74 26.89
CA ARG A 17 -43.49 16.10 27.86
C ARG A 17 -44.08 16.00 29.27
N LYS A 18 -44.97 16.96 29.67
CA LYS A 18 -45.64 16.90 30.98
C LYS A 18 -46.68 15.80 31.05
N LEU A 19 -47.23 15.40 29.92
CA LEU A 19 -48.28 14.38 29.80
C LEU A 19 -47.74 12.95 29.60
N MET A 20 -46.42 12.81 29.42
CA MET A 20 -45.80 11.49 29.19
C MET A 20 -45.60 10.72 30.49
N PRO A 21 -45.82 9.37 30.49
CA PRO A 21 -45.48 8.49 31.62
C PRO A 21 -44.03 8.63 32.02
N LYS A 22 -43.73 8.52 33.32
CA LYS A 22 -42.36 8.64 33.87
C LYS A 22 -41.36 7.69 33.21
N GLU A 23 -41.78 6.48 32.84
CA GLU A 23 -40.94 5.50 32.13
C GLU A 23 -40.52 5.95 30.74
N GLN A 24 -41.44 6.51 29.97
CA GLN A 24 -41.12 7.06 28.64
C GLN A 24 -40.22 8.29 28.73
N LEU A 25 -40.40 9.11 29.76
CA LEU A 25 -39.54 10.28 29.98
C LEU A 25 -38.11 9.87 30.36
N SER A 26 -37.95 8.80 31.16
CA SER A 26 -36.65 8.24 31.53
C SER A 26 -35.95 7.63 30.33
N TYR A 27 -36.68 6.89 29.48
CA TYR A 27 -36.16 6.33 28.23
C TYR A 27 -35.69 7.43 27.27
N LEU A 28 -36.48 8.48 27.07
CA LEU A 28 -36.12 9.62 26.20
C LEU A 28 -34.90 10.40 26.74
N LYS A 29 -34.77 10.53 28.07
CA LYS A 29 -33.58 11.14 28.68
C LYS A 29 -32.32 10.26 28.47
N ARG A 30 -32.46 8.95 28.72
CA ARG A 30 -31.36 8.00 28.46
C ARG A 30 -30.96 7.98 27.00
N LYS A 31 -31.93 7.92 26.08
CA LYS A 31 -31.67 7.97 24.64
C LYS A 31 -30.94 9.25 24.23
N LYS A 32 -31.41 10.44 24.71
CA LYS A 32 -30.72 11.70 24.45
C LYS A 32 -29.30 11.75 25.01
N LEU A 33 -29.09 11.19 26.19
CA LEU A 33 -27.75 11.10 26.78
C LEU A 33 -26.84 10.19 25.97
N THR A 34 -27.35 9.02 25.58
CA THR A 34 -26.62 8.08 24.72
C THR A 34 -26.31 8.70 23.35
N ASP A 35 -27.30 9.36 22.73
CA ASP A 35 -27.14 10.04 21.45
C ASP A 35 -26.15 11.23 21.51
N ALA A 36 -25.95 11.83 22.70
CA ALA A 36 -24.98 12.90 22.91
C ALA A 36 -23.58 12.37 23.30
N VAL A 37 -23.52 11.36 24.16
CA VAL A 37 -22.26 10.80 24.68
C VAL A 37 -21.57 9.91 23.66
N TRP A 38 -22.35 9.10 22.93
CA TRP A 38 -21.81 8.16 21.96
C TRP A 38 -20.95 8.81 20.84
N PRO A 39 -21.39 9.90 20.17
CA PRO A 39 -20.55 10.58 19.18
C PRO A 39 -19.25 11.10 19.76
N VAL A 40 -19.30 11.68 20.97
CA VAL A 40 -18.10 12.20 21.66
C VAL A 40 -17.12 11.05 21.96
N PHE A 41 -17.62 9.97 22.57
CA PHE A 41 -16.82 8.79 22.89
C PHE A 41 -16.19 8.17 21.64
N ARG A 42 -17.01 7.99 20.57
CA ARG A 42 -16.52 7.50 19.27
C ARG A 42 -15.45 8.42 18.69
N THR A 43 -15.66 9.73 18.74
CA THR A 43 -14.67 10.69 18.22
C THR A 43 -13.37 10.66 19.00
N LEU A 44 -13.42 10.55 20.32
CA LEU A 44 -12.23 10.44 21.16
C LEU A 44 -11.45 9.15 20.88
N ILE A 45 -12.13 8.01 20.74
CA ILE A 45 -11.48 6.75 20.36
C ILE A 45 -10.84 6.86 18.97
N LEU A 46 -11.59 7.37 17.99
CA LEU A 46 -11.07 7.53 16.63
C LEU A 46 -9.88 8.49 16.59
N ALA A 47 -9.96 9.62 17.28
CA ALA A 47 -8.85 10.57 17.38
C ALA A 47 -7.63 9.95 18.05
N GLY A 48 -7.81 9.19 19.13
CA GLY A 48 -6.73 8.46 19.79
C GLY A 48 -6.07 7.41 18.89
N LEU A 49 -6.87 6.61 18.19
CA LEU A 49 -6.36 5.62 17.22
C LEU A 49 -5.64 6.31 16.05
N CYS A 50 -6.21 7.38 15.49
CA CYS A 50 -5.56 8.16 14.44
C CYS A 50 -4.21 8.72 14.91
N PHE A 51 -4.15 9.26 16.14
CA PHE A 51 -2.91 9.76 16.71
C PHE A 51 -1.84 8.66 16.81
N VAL A 52 -2.20 7.49 17.35
CA VAL A 52 -1.28 6.34 17.48
C VAL A 52 -0.74 5.89 16.11
N ILE A 53 -1.62 5.83 15.10
CA ILE A 53 -1.23 5.43 13.73
C ILE A 53 -0.36 6.50 13.06
N LEU A 54 -0.69 7.78 13.24
CA LEU A 54 0.05 8.89 12.64
C LEU A 54 1.33 9.25 13.39
N TYR A 55 1.47 8.82 14.64
CA TYR A 55 2.61 9.14 15.48
C TYR A 55 3.97 8.89 14.83
N PRO A 56 4.24 7.69 14.24
CA PRO A 56 5.52 7.44 13.58
C PRO A 56 5.79 8.40 12.41
N LEU A 57 4.74 8.76 11.66
CA LEU A 57 4.84 9.69 10.54
C LEU A 57 5.14 11.11 11.02
N LEU A 58 4.43 11.57 12.06
CA LEU A 58 4.69 12.88 12.67
C LEU A 58 6.10 12.97 13.26
N PHE A 59 6.54 11.90 13.92
CA PHE A 59 7.90 11.81 14.45
C PHE A 59 8.95 11.85 13.33
N MET A 60 8.72 11.12 12.24
CA MET A 60 9.58 11.10 11.06
C MET A 60 9.71 12.52 10.45
N ILE A 61 8.58 13.23 10.29
CA ILE A 61 8.57 14.61 9.80
C ILE A 61 9.35 15.51 10.76
N SER A 62 9.03 15.45 12.07
CA SER A 62 9.74 16.25 13.08
C SER A 62 11.25 16.03 13.02
N CYS A 63 11.71 14.77 12.97
CA CYS A 63 13.13 14.44 12.92
C CYS A 63 13.81 14.90 11.63
N ALA A 64 13.16 14.74 10.48
CA ALA A 64 13.75 15.08 9.19
C ALA A 64 14.12 16.58 9.04
N PHE A 65 13.46 17.44 9.81
CA PHE A 65 13.69 18.89 9.81
C PHE A 65 14.54 19.40 11.01
N ARG A 66 15.14 18.50 11.79
CA ARG A 66 15.98 18.87 12.95
C ARG A 66 17.38 19.23 12.53
N GLU A 67 17.94 20.23 13.24
CA GLU A 67 19.37 20.48 13.22
C GLU A 67 20.13 19.43 14.05
N ARG A 68 21.42 19.19 13.75
CA ARG A 68 22.28 18.25 14.50
C ARG A 68 22.32 18.53 15.99
N ASN A 69 22.37 19.79 16.36
CA ASN A 69 22.45 20.21 17.77
C ASN A 69 21.17 19.86 18.56
N ASP A 70 20.01 19.99 17.91
CA ASP A 70 18.70 19.63 18.50
C ASP A 70 18.57 18.11 18.80
N MET A 71 19.42 17.28 18.19
CA MET A 71 19.40 15.83 18.41
C MET A 71 20.00 15.40 19.72
N ASN A 72 21.03 16.13 20.16
CA ASN A 72 21.73 15.83 21.38
C ASN A 72 21.06 16.49 22.61
N ASP A 73 20.06 17.38 22.38
CA ASP A 73 19.29 18.03 23.45
C ASP A 73 18.09 17.16 23.85
N PRO A 74 18.10 16.56 25.06
CA PRO A 74 17.00 15.73 25.55
C PRO A 74 15.68 16.47 25.75
N THR A 75 15.69 17.82 25.72
CA THR A 75 14.47 18.64 25.88
C THR A 75 13.72 18.83 24.57
N VAL A 76 14.35 18.53 23.42
CA VAL A 76 13.74 18.62 22.10
C VAL A 76 13.09 17.28 21.75
N MET A 77 11.84 17.08 22.17
CA MET A 77 11.15 15.80 21.94
C MET A 77 10.33 15.78 20.64
N TRP A 78 9.56 16.84 20.34
CA TRP A 78 8.57 16.83 19.25
C TRP A 78 8.78 17.94 18.22
N ILE A 79 9.09 19.14 18.65
CA ILE A 79 9.21 20.32 17.80
C ILE A 79 10.67 20.71 17.75
N PRO A 80 11.32 20.76 16.58
CA PRO A 80 12.67 21.27 16.44
C PRO A 80 12.76 22.72 16.94
N ARG A 81 13.83 23.08 17.62
CA ARG A 81 14.10 24.49 17.95
C ARG A 81 14.55 25.25 16.71
N HIS A 82 15.36 24.58 15.88
CA HIS A 82 15.85 25.14 14.63
C HIS A 82 15.44 24.24 13.48
N PHE A 83 14.57 24.75 12.61
CA PHE A 83 14.17 24.06 11.39
C PHE A 83 15.25 24.20 10.33
N THR A 84 15.76 23.07 9.84
CA THR A 84 16.74 23.02 8.76
C THR A 84 16.36 21.95 7.73
N LEU A 85 16.83 22.14 6.50
CA LEU A 85 16.73 21.16 5.42
C LEU A 85 18.04 20.39 5.21
N ASP A 86 19.04 20.61 6.05
CA ASP A 86 20.39 20.08 5.83
C ASP A 86 20.40 18.55 5.90
N ALA A 87 19.72 17.97 6.89
CA ALA A 87 19.60 16.52 6.99
C ALA A 87 18.94 15.89 5.73
N ILE A 88 17.92 16.54 5.18
CA ILE A 88 17.26 16.09 3.95
C ILE A 88 18.21 16.20 2.76
N LYS A 89 18.93 17.34 2.61
CA LYS A 89 19.87 17.55 1.51
C LYS A 89 21.06 16.60 1.57
N GLU A 90 21.65 16.43 2.76
CA GLU A 90 22.77 15.52 3.00
C GLU A 90 22.35 14.07 2.69
N THR A 91 21.22 13.65 3.20
CA THR A 91 20.68 12.30 2.97
C THR A 91 20.35 12.09 1.50
N ALA A 92 19.73 13.06 0.83
CA ALA A 92 19.40 12.96 -0.58
C ALA A 92 20.66 12.81 -1.46
N ARG A 93 21.74 13.54 -1.12
CA ARG A 93 23.04 13.40 -1.80
C ARG A 93 23.67 12.04 -1.53
N ALA A 94 23.71 11.62 -0.25
CA ALA A 94 24.29 10.34 0.16
C ALA A 94 23.61 9.15 -0.51
N MET A 95 22.28 9.19 -0.65
CA MET A 95 21.47 8.15 -1.30
C MET A 95 21.53 8.18 -2.83
N ASP A 96 22.14 9.22 -3.41
CA ASP A 96 21.96 9.52 -4.85
C ASP A 96 20.49 9.44 -5.24
N LEU A 97 19.66 10.23 -4.53
CA LEU A 97 18.20 10.10 -4.53
C LEU A 97 17.61 10.10 -5.94
N GLY A 98 18.14 10.93 -6.85
CA GLY A 98 17.65 11.02 -8.23
C GLY A 98 17.75 9.70 -8.97
N ASN A 99 18.95 9.13 -9.07
CA ASN A 99 19.19 7.87 -9.75
C ASN A 99 18.52 6.69 -9.05
N THR A 100 18.56 6.66 -7.71
CA THR A 100 17.93 5.59 -6.92
C THR A 100 16.40 5.61 -7.06
N LEU A 101 15.79 6.81 -7.11
CA LEU A 101 14.35 6.96 -7.32
C LEU A 101 13.94 6.53 -8.74
N VAL A 102 14.67 6.97 -9.77
CA VAL A 102 14.40 6.57 -11.17
C VAL A 102 14.51 5.05 -11.33
N ASN A 103 15.57 4.43 -10.78
CA ASN A 103 15.73 2.97 -10.81
C ASN A 103 14.58 2.26 -10.07
N THR A 104 14.18 2.80 -8.90
CA THR A 104 13.06 2.24 -8.14
C THR A 104 11.76 2.30 -8.94
N LEU A 105 11.46 3.46 -9.54
CA LEU A 105 10.27 3.63 -10.38
C LEU A 105 10.29 2.70 -11.59
N PHE A 106 11.43 2.60 -12.27
CA PHE A 106 11.57 1.72 -13.44
C PHE A 106 11.31 0.27 -13.08
N ILE A 107 11.96 -0.25 -12.03
CA ILE A 107 11.77 -1.63 -11.57
C ILE A 107 10.33 -1.83 -11.05
N ASN A 108 9.84 -0.93 -10.20
CA ASN A 108 8.54 -1.04 -9.57
C ASN A 108 7.39 -1.03 -10.59
N ILE A 109 7.29 0.03 -11.38
CA ILE A 109 6.19 0.20 -12.34
C ILE A 109 6.26 -0.86 -13.43
N GLY A 110 7.46 -1.12 -13.96
CA GLY A 110 7.66 -2.12 -15.00
C GLY A 110 7.31 -3.54 -14.53
N CYS A 111 7.81 -3.96 -13.36
CA CYS A 111 7.48 -5.27 -12.79
C CYS A 111 5.99 -5.37 -12.43
N SER A 112 5.41 -4.32 -11.86
CA SER A 112 3.98 -4.28 -11.56
C SER A 112 3.14 -4.47 -12.81
N PHE A 113 3.48 -3.77 -13.90
CA PHE A 113 2.77 -3.89 -15.17
C PHE A 113 2.90 -5.28 -15.79
N CYS A 114 4.11 -5.83 -15.85
CA CYS A 114 4.35 -7.19 -16.33
C CYS A 114 3.56 -8.23 -15.51
N GLN A 115 3.59 -8.08 -14.18
CA GLN A 115 2.96 -9.01 -13.27
C GLN A 115 1.43 -8.97 -13.33
N ILE A 116 0.83 -7.80 -13.52
CA ILE A 116 -0.62 -7.70 -13.71
C ILE A 116 -1.05 -8.45 -14.96
N ILE A 117 -0.37 -8.19 -16.06
CA ILE A 117 -0.69 -8.86 -17.34
C ILE A 117 -0.58 -10.38 -17.18
N SER A 118 0.55 -10.85 -16.67
CA SER A 118 0.82 -12.28 -16.54
C SER A 118 -0.13 -12.99 -15.56
N THR A 119 -0.43 -12.33 -14.43
CA THR A 119 -1.37 -12.88 -13.43
C THR A 119 -2.82 -12.79 -13.86
N ALA A 120 -3.22 -11.77 -14.64
CA ALA A 120 -4.56 -11.66 -15.21
C ALA A 120 -4.81 -12.75 -16.25
N VAL A 121 -3.87 -12.97 -17.17
CA VAL A 121 -3.95 -14.07 -18.16
C VAL A 121 -4.07 -15.42 -17.46
N THR A 122 -3.22 -15.66 -16.45
CA THR A 122 -3.26 -16.90 -15.66
C THR A 122 -4.57 -17.04 -14.89
N GLY A 123 -5.04 -15.95 -14.25
CA GLY A 123 -6.31 -15.92 -13.52
C GLY A 123 -7.53 -16.19 -14.42
N TYR A 124 -7.55 -15.60 -15.62
CA TYR A 124 -8.57 -15.85 -16.64
C TYR A 124 -8.55 -17.30 -17.07
N GLY A 125 -7.37 -17.87 -17.39
CA GLY A 125 -7.21 -19.27 -17.73
C GLY A 125 -7.80 -20.22 -16.66
N PHE A 126 -7.50 -19.97 -15.39
CA PHE A 126 -8.07 -20.72 -14.27
C PHE A 126 -9.55 -20.44 -14.01
N ALA A 127 -10.07 -19.30 -14.41
CA ALA A 127 -11.49 -18.99 -14.24
C ALA A 127 -12.36 -19.71 -15.28
N ARG A 128 -12.00 -19.60 -16.56
CA ARG A 128 -12.88 -19.89 -17.70
C ARG A 128 -12.58 -21.19 -18.43
N PHE A 129 -11.30 -21.56 -18.59
CA PHE A 129 -10.96 -22.77 -19.32
C PHE A 129 -11.08 -24.03 -18.44
N GLN A 130 -11.48 -25.14 -19.08
CA GLN A 130 -11.46 -26.46 -18.49
C GLN A 130 -10.32 -27.27 -19.13
N PHE A 131 -9.43 -27.79 -18.30
CA PHE A 131 -8.30 -28.61 -18.74
C PHE A 131 -7.94 -29.66 -17.71
N LYS A 132 -7.28 -30.75 -18.15
CA LYS A 132 -6.82 -31.82 -17.26
C LYS A 132 -5.80 -31.27 -16.25
N GLY A 133 -5.97 -31.62 -14.97
CA GLY A 133 -5.06 -31.15 -13.90
C GLY A 133 -5.35 -29.75 -13.34
N LYS A 134 -6.38 -29.05 -13.83
CA LYS A 134 -6.73 -27.67 -13.36
C LYS A 134 -6.79 -27.55 -11.84
N LYS A 135 -7.39 -28.52 -11.14
CA LYS A 135 -7.52 -28.50 -9.67
C LYS A 135 -6.16 -28.59 -8.98
N ILE A 136 -5.27 -29.47 -9.49
CA ILE A 136 -3.92 -29.65 -8.94
C ILE A 136 -3.09 -28.39 -9.17
N LEU A 137 -3.07 -27.84 -10.38
CA LEU A 137 -2.33 -26.63 -10.69
C LEU A 137 -2.86 -25.42 -9.91
N PHE A 138 -4.17 -25.34 -9.67
CA PHE A 138 -4.71 -24.30 -8.84
C PHE A 138 -4.34 -24.49 -7.35
N ALA A 139 -4.26 -25.72 -6.85
CA ALA A 139 -3.73 -26.00 -5.52
C ALA A 139 -2.28 -25.54 -5.38
N VAL A 140 -1.46 -25.69 -6.44
CA VAL A 140 -0.09 -25.12 -6.46
C VAL A 140 -0.12 -23.58 -6.37
N VAL A 141 -1.06 -22.91 -7.04
CA VAL A 141 -1.22 -21.44 -6.89
C VAL A 141 -1.56 -21.07 -5.45
N ILE A 142 -2.42 -21.83 -4.77
CA ILE A 142 -2.71 -21.61 -3.34
C ILE A 142 -1.47 -21.87 -2.47
N LEU A 143 -0.71 -22.93 -2.79
CA LEU A 143 0.54 -23.22 -2.09
C LEU A 143 1.55 -22.08 -2.21
N MET A 144 1.64 -21.41 -3.38
CA MET A 144 2.47 -20.21 -3.56
C MET A 144 2.12 -19.04 -2.63
N ILE A 145 0.87 -18.99 -2.12
CA ILE A 145 0.46 -17.98 -1.15
C ILE A 145 0.99 -18.33 0.25
N LEU A 146 1.06 -19.61 0.56
CA LEU A 146 1.44 -20.12 1.89
C LEU A 146 2.95 -20.26 2.05
N VAL A 147 3.66 -20.58 0.97
CA VAL A 147 5.14 -20.75 1.01
C VAL A 147 5.82 -19.40 1.15
N PRO A 148 6.64 -19.20 2.18
CA PRO A 148 7.41 -17.97 2.35
C PRO A 148 8.41 -17.78 1.19
N PRO A 149 8.56 -16.57 0.63
CA PRO A 149 9.52 -16.29 -0.44
C PRO A 149 10.96 -16.71 -0.11
N GLN A 150 11.31 -16.71 1.18
CA GLN A 150 12.63 -17.07 1.69
C GLN A 150 13.06 -18.49 1.28
N VAL A 151 12.12 -19.41 1.22
CA VAL A 151 12.38 -20.82 0.90
C VAL A 151 12.84 -20.99 -0.57
N ILE A 152 12.28 -20.20 -1.47
CA ILE A 152 12.56 -20.30 -2.91
C ILE A 152 13.70 -19.39 -3.37
N LEU A 153 14.20 -18.52 -2.50
CA LEU A 153 15.17 -17.48 -2.87
C LEU A 153 16.51 -18.09 -3.30
N LEU A 154 17.02 -19.09 -2.59
CA LEU A 154 18.29 -19.72 -2.89
C LEU A 154 18.27 -20.48 -4.23
N PRO A 155 17.31 -21.39 -4.51
CA PRO A 155 17.17 -21.99 -5.83
C PRO A 155 16.99 -20.96 -6.96
N GLN A 156 16.28 -19.87 -6.68
CA GLN A 156 16.10 -18.80 -7.65
C GLN A 156 17.40 -18.04 -7.93
N TYR A 157 18.23 -17.84 -6.90
CA TYR A 157 19.55 -17.23 -7.05
C TYR A 157 20.46 -18.09 -7.95
N ASP A 158 20.49 -19.39 -7.72
CA ASP A 158 21.30 -20.32 -8.53
C ASP A 158 20.84 -20.32 -9.99
N LEU A 159 19.52 -20.31 -10.23
CA LEU A 159 18.97 -20.19 -11.58
C LEU A 159 19.39 -18.87 -12.24
N PHE A 160 19.27 -17.74 -11.57
CA PHE A 160 19.61 -16.43 -12.12
C PHE A 160 21.11 -16.25 -12.32
N LYS A 161 21.91 -16.89 -11.48
CA LYS A 161 23.34 -16.95 -11.65
C LYS A 161 23.73 -17.77 -12.92
N ALA A 162 23.09 -18.92 -13.14
CA ALA A 162 23.27 -19.72 -14.34
C ALA A 162 22.84 -18.98 -15.62
N LEU A 163 21.79 -18.15 -15.53
CA LEU A 163 21.30 -17.29 -16.64
C LEU A 163 22.14 -16.01 -16.84
N GLY A 164 23.11 -15.72 -15.95
CA GLY A 164 23.94 -14.51 -16.03
C GLY A 164 23.20 -13.19 -15.79
N VAL A 165 22.02 -13.24 -15.14
CA VAL A 165 21.17 -12.04 -14.93
C VAL A 165 21.29 -11.44 -13.53
N ILE A 166 22.12 -12.01 -12.65
CA ILE A 166 22.38 -11.45 -11.31
C ILE A 166 22.85 -10.00 -11.44
N ASN A 167 22.47 -9.18 -10.48
CA ASN A 167 22.76 -7.75 -10.45
C ASN A 167 22.18 -6.94 -11.63
N THR A 168 21.13 -7.45 -12.27
CA THR A 168 20.38 -6.74 -13.31
C THR A 168 18.89 -6.69 -12.94
N ALA A 169 18.15 -5.75 -13.53
CA ALA A 169 16.70 -5.64 -13.31
C ALA A 169 15.92 -6.89 -13.79
N TRP A 170 16.52 -7.73 -14.63
CA TRP A 170 15.91 -8.96 -15.13
C TRP A 170 15.60 -9.97 -14.01
N THR A 171 16.35 -9.95 -12.90
CA THR A 171 16.02 -10.77 -11.73
C THR A 171 14.64 -10.48 -11.15
N MET A 172 14.13 -9.26 -11.35
CA MET A 172 12.79 -8.85 -10.93
C MET A 172 11.76 -9.00 -12.06
N TYR A 173 12.14 -8.67 -13.30
CA TYR A 173 11.24 -8.72 -14.46
C TYR A 173 10.84 -10.15 -14.86
N LEU A 174 11.80 -11.10 -14.92
CA LEU A 174 11.52 -12.47 -15.36
C LEU A 174 10.45 -13.16 -14.51
N PRO A 175 10.51 -13.13 -13.16
CA PRO A 175 9.43 -13.66 -12.34
C PRO A 175 8.10 -12.92 -12.55
N ALA A 176 8.12 -11.59 -12.70
CA ALA A 176 6.92 -10.80 -12.95
C ALA A 176 6.23 -11.17 -14.26
N MET A 177 6.99 -11.33 -15.34
CA MET A 177 6.48 -11.71 -16.66
C MET A 177 5.90 -13.13 -16.70
N THR A 178 6.42 -14.03 -15.86
CA THR A 178 5.98 -15.44 -15.77
C THR A 178 4.92 -15.68 -14.68
N ALA A 179 4.32 -14.62 -14.14
CA ALA A 179 3.37 -14.68 -13.04
C ALA A 179 3.94 -15.34 -11.75
N ASN A 180 5.25 -15.27 -11.53
CA ASN A 180 5.94 -15.79 -10.36
C ASN A 180 6.69 -14.70 -9.56
N GLY A 181 6.37 -13.42 -9.81
CA GLY A 181 6.95 -12.30 -9.06
C GLY A 181 6.38 -12.19 -7.65
N ILE A 182 6.66 -11.06 -7.01
CA ILE A 182 6.32 -10.81 -5.60
C ILE A 182 4.82 -11.01 -5.38
N ARG A 183 4.46 -11.93 -4.49
CA ARG A 183 3.07 -12.27 -4.12
C ARG A 183 2.13 -12.59 -5.31
N ALA A 184 2.67 -13.08 -6.40
CA ALA A 184 1.91 -13.43 -7.61
C ALA A 184 0.76 -14.42 -7.36
N GLY A 185 0.90 -15.32 -6.39
CA GLY A 185 -0.15 -16.28 -6.00
C GLY A 185 -1.46 -15.59 -5.62
N ILE A 186 -1.39 -14.54 -4.78
CA ILE A 186 -2.57 -13.75 -4.36
C ILE A 186 -3.19 -13.02 -5.56
N MET A 187 -2.38 -12.46 -6.45
CA MET A 187 -2.86 -11.74 -7.63
C MET A 187 -3.60 -12.66 -8.60
N LYS A 188 -3.05 -13.87 -8.87
CA LYS A 188 -3.71 -14.92 -9.65
C LYS A 188 -5.05 -15.31 -9.02
N PHE A 189 -5.08 -15.45 -7.69
CA PHE A 189 -6.31 -15.78 -6.97
C PHE A 189 -7.37 -14.69 -7.13
N ILE A 190 -7.01 -13.39 -6.94
CA ILE A 190 -7.92 -12.25 -7.09
C ILE A 190 -8.50 -12.23 -8.50
N PHE A 191 -7.65 -12.27 -9.53
CA PHE A 191 -8.12 -12.28 -10.93
C PHE A 191 -9.01 -13.47 -11.24
N ARG A 192 -8.65 -14.66 -10.77
CA ARG A 192 -9.51 -15.85 -10.97
C ARG A 192 -10.88 -15.67 -10.32
N GLN A 193 -10.95 -15.15 -9.09
CA GLN A 193 -12.23 -14.96 -8.41
C GLN A 193 -13.07 -13.92 -9.13
N PHE A 194 -12.46 -12.84 -9.56
CA PHE A 194 -13.14 -11.79 -10.31
C PHE A 194 -13.69 -12.32 -11.64
N PHE A 195 -12.85 -12.90 -12.50
CA PHE A 195 -13.29 -13.43 -13.77
C PHE A 195 -14.33 -14.54 -13.62
N ARG A 196 -14.26 -15.34 -12.56
CA ARG A 196 -15.26 -16.35 -12.27
C ARG A 196 -16.62 -15.75 -11.89
N GLY A 197 -16.64 -14.58 -11.29
CA GLY A 197 -17.85 -13.85 -10.89
C GLY A 197 -18.58 -13.16 -12.04
N LEU A 198 -17.91 -12.94 -13.17
CA LEU A 198 -18.56 -12.34 -14.34
C LEU A 198 -19.57 -13.31 -14.97
N PRO A 199 -20.71 -12.83 -15.50
CA PRO A 199 -21.68 -13.65 -16.22
C PRO A 199 -21.06 -14.38 -17.41
N LYS A 200 -21.44 -15.63 -17.66
CA LYS A 200 -20.95 -16.41 -18.81
C LYS A 200 -21.52 -15.91 -20.12
N GLU A 201 -22.68 -15.33 -20.06
CA GLU A 201 -23.43 -14.78 -21.19
C GLU A 201 -22.62 -13.74 -21.97
N LEU A 202 -21.68 -13.06 -21.30
CA LEU A 202 -20.75 -12.13 -21.96
C LEU A 202 -19.79 -12.86 -22.92
N GLU A 203 -19.32 -14.04 -22.55
CA GLU A 203 -18.44 -14.86 -23.39
C GLU A 203 -19.22 -15.56 -24.49
N ASP A 204 -20.43 -16.04 -24.17
CA ASP A 204 -21.30 -16.68 -25.12
C ASP A 204 -21.73 -15.71 -26.23
N ALA A 205 -22.09 -14.47 -25.89
CA ALA A 205 -22.39 -13.42 -26.87
C ALA A 205 -21.15 -13.10 -27.74
N ALA A 206 -19.97 -12.97 -27.14
CA ALA A 206 -18.73 -12.74 -27.87
C ALA A 206 -18.42 -13.89 -28.86
N CYS A 207 -18.69 -15.12 -28.43
CA CYS A 207 -18.50 -16.31 -29.29
C CYS A 207 -19.47 -16.30 -30.50
N LEU A 208 -20.73 -15.90 -30.29
CA LEU A 208 -21.72 -15.72 -31.36
C LEU A 208 -21.31 -14.63 -32.36
N ASP A 209 -20.66 -13.58 -31.87
CA ASP A 209 -20.09 -12.50 -32.69
C ASP A 209 -18.74 -12.89 -33.35
N GLY A 210 -18.32 -14.15 -33.24
CA GLY A 210 -17.12 -14.69 -33.87
C GLY A 210 -15.80 -14.32 -33.15
N CYS A 211 -15.86 -13.84 -31.91
CA CYS A 211 -14.66 -13.54 -31.13
C CYS A 211 -14.01 -14.83 -30.60
N GLY A 212 -12.74 -15.02 -30.91
CA GLY A 212 -11.93 -16.06 -30.26
C GLY A 212 -11.59 -15.71 -28.79
N PRO A 213 -11.15 -16.69 -27.98
CA PRO A 213 -10.92 -16.52 -26.54
C PRO A 213 -9.98 -15.37 -26.17
N PHE A 214 -8.93 -15.14 -26.96
CA PHE A 214 -7.99 -14.05 -26.72
C PHE A 214 -8.60 -12.68 -26.96
N ARG A 215 -9.40 -12.55 -28.06
CA ARG A 215 -10.11 -11.30 -28.36
C ARG A 215 -11.19 -11.02 -27.31
N THR A 216 -11.93 -12.04 -26.88
CA THR A 216 -12.90 -11.95 -25.78
C THR A 216 -12.24 -11.48 -24.49
N PHE A 217 -11.04 -12.01 -24.16
CA PHE A 217 -10.29 -11.57 -23.00
C PHE A 217 -9.94 -10.07 -23.09
N LEU A 218 -9.38 -9.62 -24.22
CA LEU A 218 -8.91 -8.23 -24.36
C LEU A 218 -10.06 -7.22 -24.46
N VAL A 219 -11.12 -7.55 -25.25
CA VAL A 219 -12.15 -6.58 -25.61
C VAL A 219 -13.32 -6.57 -24.63
N ILE A 220 -13.60 -7.70 -23.95
CA ILE A 220 -14.75 -7.83 -23.07
C ILE A 220 -14.33 -8.03 -21.63
N MET A 221 -13.44 -8.99 -21.35
CA MET A 221 -13.14 -9.35 -19.98
C MET A 221 -12.29 -8.30 -19.25
N ILE A 222 -11.27 -7.73 -19.92
CA ILE A 222 -10.42 -6.68 -19.31
C ILE A 222 -11.23 -5.42 -18.99
N PRO A 223 -12.04 -4.82 -19.90
CA PRO A 223 -12.83 -3.63 -19.59
C PRO A 223 -13.80 -3.84 -18.42
N ASN A 224 -14.44 -5.01 -18.34
CA ASN A 224 -15.32 -5.35 -17.22
C ASN A 224 -14.56 -5.61 -15.92
N ALA A 225 -13.26 -5.94 -16.00
CA ALA A 225 -12.38 -6.22 -14.86
C ALA A 225 -11.53 -5.01 -14.41
N LEU A 226 -11.73 -3.83 -14.98
CA LEU A 226 -10.84 -2.67 -14.79
C LEU A 226 -10.62 -2.32 -13.31
N SER A 227 -11.65 -2.41 -12.47
CA SER A 227 -11.54 -2.18 -11.03
C SER A 227 -10.59 -3.19 -10.34
N SER A 228 -10.64 -4.46 -10.74
CA SER A 228 -9.73 -5.49 -10.21
C SER A 228 -8.30 -5.29 -10.73
N PHE A 229 -8.13 -4.88 -12.00
CA PHE A 229 -6.82 -4.52 -12.53
C PHE A 229 -6.19 -3.37 -11.75
N LEU A 230 -6.95 -2.33 -11.44
CA LEU A 230 -6.48 -1.21 -10.65
C LEU A 230 -6.09 -1.64 -9.22
N THR A 231 -6.94 -2.44 -8.57
CA THR A 231 -6.68 -2.97 -7.22
C THR A 231 -5.39 -3.80 -7.18
N VAL A 232 -5.23 -4.73 -8.13
CA VAL A 232 -4.03 -5.57 -8.22
C VAL A 232 -2.80 -4.75 -8.58
N PHE A 233 -2.94 -3.71 -9.43
CA PHE A 233 -1.87 -2.77 -9.74
C PHE A 233 -1.35 -2.07 -8.48
N LEU A 234 -2.25 -1.53 -7.69
CA LEU A 234 -1.87 -0.84 -6.45
C LEU A 234 -1.16 -1.79 -5.48
N PHE A 235 -1.65 -3.02 -5.32
CA PHE A 235 -0.95 -4.02 -4.52
C PHE A 235 0.44 -4.34 -5.07
N ALA A 236 0.58 -4.52 -6.38
CA ALA A 236 1.87 -4.78 -7.00
C ALA A 236 2.84 -3.62 -6.75
N VAL A 237 2.41 -2.38 -7.03
CA VAL A 237 3.24 -1.19 -6.81
C VAL A 237 3.68 -1.08 -5.35
N VAL A 238 2.78 -1.26 -4.38
CA VAL A 238 3.12 -1.20 -2.95
C VAL A 238 4.10 -2.32 -2.57
N TRP A 239 3.91 -3.52 -3.06
CA TRP A 239 4.79 -4.64 -2.70
C TRP A 239 6.18 -4.55 -3.34
N TYR A 240 6.28 -4.18 -4.61
CA TYR A 240 7.57 -3.94 -5.26
C TYR A 240 8.30 -2.71 -4.68
N TRP A 241 7.56 -1.67 -4.26
CA TRP A 241 8.16 -0.49 -3.64
C TRP A 241 8.84 -0.80 -2.31
N ASN A 242 8.20 -1.62 -1.49
CA ASN A 242 8.69 -1.95 -0.15
C ASN A 242 9.62 -3.18 -0.13
N ASP A 243 9.86 -3.82 -1.28
CA ASP A 243 10.70 -5.00 -1.30
C ASP A 243 12.19 -4.64 -1.20
N TYR A 244 12.74 -4.93 -0.04
CA TYR A 244 14.20 -4.92 0.15
C TYR A 244 14.77 -6.33 0.17
N TYR A 245 13.95 -7.36 0.43
CA TYR A 245 14.41 -8.70 0.71
C TYR A 245 14.90 -9.41 -0.56
N VAL A 246 14.07 -9.43 -1.58
CA VAL A 246 14.42 -10.01 -2.89
C VAL A 246 15.49 -9.15 -3.57
N CYS A 247 15.35 -7.83 -3.50
CA CYS A 247 16.34 -6.89 -4.00
C CYS A 247 17.72 -7.11 -3.36
N ASN A 248 17.80 -7.33 -2.05
CA ASN A 248 19.07 -7.58 -1.35
C ASN A 248 19.74 -8.92 -1.75
N ALA A 249 18.94 -9.89 -2.18
CA ALA A 249 19.50 -11.17 -2.63
C ALA A 249 20.12 -11.09 -4.03
N PHE A 250 19.56 -10.26 -4.91
CA PHE A 250 19.93 -10.22 -6.32
C PHE A 250 20.76 -9.01 -6.73
N PHE A 251 20.75 -7.93 -5.96
CA PHE A 251 21.53 -6.74 -6.24
C PHE A 251 22.74 -6.61 -5.31
N SER A 252 23.91 -6.44 -5.88
CA SER A 252 25.16 -6.17 -5.13
C SER A 252 25.34 -4.68 -4.77
N SER A 253 24.48 -3.80 -5.29
CA SER A 253 24.51 -2.35 -5.06
C SER A 253 23.14 -1.84 -4.62
N ASN A 254 23.12 -0.66 -3.98
CA ASN A 254 21.87 0.00 -3.51
C ASN A 254 21.09 0.58 -4.70
N ARG A 255 20.44 -0.29 -5.49
CA ARG A 255 19.71 0.11 -6.71
C ARG A 255 18.29 0.60 -6.46
N THR A 256 17.71 0.26 -5.32
CA THR A 256 16.33 0.65 -4.97
C THR A 256 16.31 1.44 -3.67
N LEU A 257 15.31 2.31 -3.50
CA LEU A 257 15.13 3.09 -2.28
C LEU A 257 15.01 2.19 -1.04
N ALA A 258 14.24 1.11 -1.11
CA ALA A 258 14.07 0.17 0.00
C ALA A 258 15.42 -0.46 0.41
N LEU A 259 16.27 -0.84 -0.56
CA LEU A 259 17.58 -1.40 -0.30
C LEU A 259 18.55 -0.35 0.24
N THR A 260 18.50 0.87 -0.30
CA THR A 260 19.33 1.98 0.16
C THR A 260 19.01 2.36 1.61
N ILE A 261 17.71 2.41 1.99
CA ILE A 261 17.30 2.69 3.37
C ILE A 261 17.75 1.58 4.31
N LYS A 262 17.63 0.32 3.92
CA LYS A 262 18.15 -0.79 4.73
C LYS A 262 19.64 -0.62 5.03
N ASN A 263 20.40 -0.12 4.07
CA ASN A 263 21.85 0.07 4.16
C ASN A 263 22.21 1.55 4.43
N ILE A 264 21.32 2.33 5.05
CA ILE A 264 21.49 3.78 5.17
C ILE A 264 22.74 4.18 5.96
N GLN A 265 23.11 3.44 7.02
CA GLN A 265 24.29 3.74 7.82
C GLN A 265 25.59 3.64 7.00
N PRO A 266 25.92 2.53 6.33
CA PRO A 266 27.10 2.48 5.48
C PRO A 266 27.04 3.48 4.31
N VAL A 267 25.86 3.77 3.77
CA VAL A 267 25.68 4.78 2.70
C VAL A 267 26.04 6.18 3.21
N LEU A 268 25.55 6.58 4.38
CA LEU A 268 25.86 7.85 5.01
C LEU A 268 27.35 7.96 5.40
N ASN A 269 27.89 6.88 5.97
CA ASN A 269 29.31 6.85 6.32
C ASN A 269 30.22 7.04 5.11
N ALA A 270 29.94 6.36 4.00
CA ALA A 270 30.71 6.50 2.78
C ALA A 270 30.61 7.90 2.15
N ALA A 271 29.41 8.52 2.24
CA ALA A 271 29.16 9.80 1.56
C ALA A 271 29.51 11.04 2.37
N LEU A 272 29.33 11.00 3.70
CA LEU A 272 29.48 12.17 4.56
C LEU A 272 30.77 12.15 5.38
N PHE A 273 31.27 10.96 5.67
CA PHE A 273 32.44 10.79 6.53
C PHE A 273 33.49 9.99 5.77
N ASN A 274 34.39 10.68 5.09
CA ASN A 274 35.55 10.05 4.46
C ASN A 274 36.47 9.31 5.45
N ASP A 275 36.15 9.40 6.75
CA ASP A 275 36.89 8.79 7.84
C ASP A 275 36.01 7.79 8.59
N ALA A 276 36.30 6.50 8.41
CA ALA A 276 35.62 5.41 9.12
C ALA A 276 35.80 5.45 10.66
N SER A 277 36.70 6.32 11.16
CA SER A 277 36.96 6.52 12.58
C SER A 277 35.98 7.48 13.27
N LEU A 278 35.27 8.33 12.50
CA LEU A 278 34.28 9.26 13.04
C LEU A 278 33.06 8.49 13.56
N ARG A 279 32.96 8.35 14.86
CA ARG A 279 31.81 7.79 15.54
C ARG A 279 30.68 8.82 15.57
N VAL A 280 29.80 8.75 14.62
CA VAL A 280 28.52 9.47 14.63
C VAL A 280 27.65 8.89 15.74
N SER A 281 27.00 9.74 16.53
CA SER A 281 26.12 9.27 17.59
C SER A 281 24.91 8.53 16.99
N ALA A 282 24.42 7.52 17.72
CA ALA A 282 23.21 6.81 17.30
C ALA A 282 21.99 7.75 17.09
N ARG A 283 21.96 8.86 17.80
CA ARG A 283 20.91 9.88 17.70
C ARG A 283 20.99 10.66 16.38
N GLU A 284 22.18 10.98 15.91
CA GLU A 284 22.37 11.65 14.62
C GLU A 284 21.94 10.76 13.46
N TYR A 285 22.23 9.44 13.51
CA TYR A 285 21.71 8.51 12.51
C TYR A 285 20.19 8.48 12.43
N VAL A 286 19.48 8.67 13.54
CA VAL A 286 18.01 8.70 13.54
C VAL A 286 17.49 9.78 12.59
N VAL A 287 18.06 10.98 12.56
CA VAL A 287 17.57 12.09 11.71
C VAL A 287 17.74 11.77 10.24
N TRP A 288 18.94 11.38 9.83
CA TRP A 288 19.17 11.01 8.44
C TRP A 288 18.32 9.82 8.02
N THR A 289 18.16 8.81 8.90
CA THR A 289 17.29 7.68 8.63
C THR A 289 15.83 8.11 8.47
N GLN A 290 15.35 9.02 9.35
CA GLN A 290 13.98 9.53 9.24
C GLN A 290 13.80 10.42 8.00
N ALA A 291 14.81 11.20 7.62
CA ALA A 291 14.82 11.95 6.37
C ALA A 291 14.79 11.03 5.14
N ALA A 292 15.58 9.94 5.15
CA ALA A 292 15.56 8.92 4.10
C ALA A 292 14.18 8.24 3.98
N CYS A 293 13.59 7.86 5.11
CA CYS A 293 12.25 7.27 5.15
C CYS A 293 11.18 8.24 4.64
N LEU A 294 11.25 9.52 5.03
CA LEU A 294 10.32 10.55 4.56
C LEU A 294 10.40 10.74 3.04
N MET A 295 11.60 10.81 2.50
CA MET A 295 11.82 10.91 1.06
C MET A 295 11.34 9.66 0.30
N SER A 296 11.51 8.48 0.90
CA SER A 296 11.07 7.23 0.28
C SER A 296 9.55 7.04 0.32
N ILE A 297 8.88 7.44 1.40
CA ILE A 297 7.43 7.27 1.52
C ILE A 297 6.65 8.33 0.72
N SER A 298 7.25 9.50 0.49
CA SER A 298 6.55 10.63 -0.14
C SER A 298 5.99 10.32 -1.54
N PRO A 299 6.66 9.62 -2.48
CA PRO A 299 6.07 9.27 -3.78
C PRO A 299 4.87 8.33 -3.62
N MET A 300 4.91 7.41 -2.66
CA MET A 300 3.80 6.49 -2.40
C MET A 300 2.60 7.20 -1.78
N LEU A 301 2.83 8.14 -0.88
CA LEU A 301 1.77 8.99 -0.32
C LEU A 301 1.11 9.84 -1.40
N LEU A 302 1.90 10.45 -2.28
CA LEU A 302 1.38 11.22 -3.42
C LEU A 302 0.54 10.32 -4.33
N MET A 303 1.05 9.16 -4.72
CA MET A 303 0.31 8.20 -5.53
C MET A 303 -1.02 7.82 -4.86
N TYR A 304 -1.02 7.54 -3.56
CA TYR A 304 -2.22 7.19 -2.81
C TYR A 304 -3.26 8.32 -2.83
N VAL A 305 -2.85 9.58 -2.62
CA VAL A 305 -3.76 10.74 -2.63
C VAL A 305 -4.48 10.86 -3.99
N PHE A 306 -3.77 10.61 -5.10
CA PHE A 306 -4.38 10.65 -6.43
C PHE A 306 -5.29 9.46 -6.72
N LEU A 307 -4.95 8.27 -6.23
CA LEU A 307 -5.64 7.03 -6.56
C LEU A 307 -6.72 6.61 -5.55
N GLN A 308 -6.80 7.23 -4.36
CA GLN A 308 -7.71 6.84 -3.28
C GLN A 308 -9.19 6.77 -3.68
N LYS A 309 -9.64 7.66 -4.57
CA LYS A 309 -11.04 7.64 -5.06
C LYS A 309 -11.38 6.35 -5.82
N HIS A 310 -10.47 5.90 -6.66
CA HIS A 310 -10.64 4.66 -7.43
C HIS A 310 -10.54 3.42 -6.54
N PHE A 311 -9.83 3.53 -5.41
CA PHE A 311 -9.71 2.46 -4.42
C PHE A 311 -11.04 2.20 -3.70
N THR A 312 -11.71 3.26 -3.25
CA THR A 312 -13.00 3.15 -2.54
C THR A 312 -14.09 2.62 -3.47
N GLU A 313 -14.19 3.12 -4.69
CA GLU A 313 -15.16 2.66 -5.69
C GLU A 313 -14.95 1.18 -6.08
N GLY A 314 -13.70 0.71 -6.15
CA GLY A 314 -13.37 -0.68 -6.47
C GLY A 314 -13.77 -1.67 -5.37
N ILE A 315 -13.58 -1.29 -4.10
CA ILE A 315 -13.94 -2.11 -2.94
C ILE A 315 -15.46 -2.15 -2.75
N GLU A 316 -16.14 -1.03 -2.90
CA GLU A 316 -17.60 -0.97 -2.76
C GLU A 316 -18.31 -1.85 -3.79
N ARG A 317 -17.87 -1.86 -5.05
CA ARG A 317 -18.44 -2.72 -6.09
C ARG A 317 -18.20 -4.21 -5.85
N SER A 318 -17.07 -4.58 -5.26
CA SER A 318 -16.78 -5.97 -4.91
C SER A 318 -17.54 -6.44 -3.66
N GLY A 319 -17.93 -5.53 -2.77
CA GLY A 319 -18.71 -5.81 -1.56
C GLY A 319 -20.23 -5.90 -1.77
N LEU A 320 -20.75 -5.39 -2.90
CA LEU A 320 -22.19 -5.40 -3.20
C LEU A 320 -22.66 -6.64 -4.00
N THR A 321 -21.75 -7.54 -4.34
CA THR A 321 -22.04 -8.80 -5.05
C THR A 321 -22.05 -10.02 -4.13
N GLY A 322 -22.28 -9.80 -2.82
CA GLY A 322 -22.49 -10.83 -1.81
C GLY A 322 -23.95 -10.92 -1.38
#